data_7f2c75eea5822719edfd9064a7bec321
#
_entry.id   7f2c75eea5822719edfd9064a7bec321
#
_cell.length_a   1.000
_cell.length_b   1.000
_cell.length_c   1.000
_cell.angle_alpha   90.00
_cell.angle_beta   90.00
_cell.angle_gamma   90.00
#
_symmetry.space_group_name_H-M   'P 1'
#
loop_
_entity.id
_entity.type
_entity.pdbx_description
1 polymer ?
#
loop_
_entity_poly.entity_id
_entity_poly.type
_entity_poly.pdbx_seq_one_letter_code
_entity_poly.pdbx_strand_id
1 'polypeptide(L)'
;MKTETKSELFRELPSVDELLHAPDFAELLALHGPTALTDAIRSVLSRLREQISSGLLNRESLQLALGGLKSAIDAQLRRALSYSLQPVINATGVILHTNLGRAPLAEDALAHVREASRTYSNLEFDIAAGERGKRDVHVDRLFRKLLSPVSNAHVETAASAVPRALSVAEGQAEPDHAVSTIIVNNNAAAVLLGLNTLAEGGEVIVSRGELVEIGGSFRIPDVMAKSGATLHEVGTTNRTRIADYEKAITDQTRLLLRVHRSNFEITGFTEQPSIAELVALAQRRRLPLMEDLGSGALVDLQQFEIRGESSVLDSLRAGVNVVTYSGDKLLGGPQAGLLSGRPDLMARMRSNALFRALRVDKMTYAALEATLLSYVKREYAAIPTLRMMSLTKEEISRRAETIKNRAQSPRMKMNLTDGGSLLGGGAAPSSVLPTRLLAITCDEMSADELSAKLRHFDPPIVGRVEEGRVLLDLRTVLPEQDSLIADALQRIA
;
A
#
# COMPACT_ATOMS: atom_id res chain seq x y z
N MET A 1 33.36 53.78 2.67
CA MET A 1 33.31 52.32 2.38
C MET A 1 33.11 52.17 0.89
N LYS A 2 34.09 51.57 0.17
CA LYS A 2 33.93 51.28 -1.27
C LYS A 2 32.78 50.26 -1.41
N THR A 3 31.76 50.59 -2.16
CA THR A 3 30.68 49.70 -2.50
C THR A 3 31.30 48.55 -3.31
N GLU A 4 31.34 47.34 -2.71
CA GLU A 4 31.87 46.16 -3.38
C GLU A 4 31.01 45.87 -4.62
N THR A 5 31.67 45.66 -5.74
CA THR A 5 30.97 45.35 -6.99
C THR A 5 30.71 43.87 -7.09
N LYS A 6 29.52 43.45 -7.59
CA LYS A 6 29.21 42.06 -7.86
C LYS A 6 30.29 41.33 -8.69
N SER A 7 30.97 42.11 -9.57
CA SER A 7 32.06 41.59 -10.41
C SER A 7 33.29 41.13 -9.59
N GLU A 8 33.58 41.76 -8.45
CA GLU A 8 34.66 41.30 -7.55
C GLU A 8 34.30 39.99 -6.87
N LEU A 9 33.06 39.83 -6.40
CA LEU A 9 32.58 38.60 -5.76
C LEU A 9 32.58 37.39 -6.74
N PHE A 10 32.24 37.63 -8.01
CA PHE A 10 32.29 36.54 -9.03
C PHE A 10 33.72 36.06 -9.28
N ARG A 11 34.74 36.91 -9.13
CA ARG A 11 36.15 36.51 -9.32
C ARG A 11 36.70 35.68 -8.16
N GLU A 12 36.07 35.72 -7.01
CA GLU A 12 36.45 34.91 -5.84
C GLU A 12 35.94 33.48 -5.93
N LEU A 13 35.00 33.17 -6.85
CA LEU A 13 34.52 31.83 -7.04
C LEU A 13 35.57 30.97 -7.77
N PRO A 14 35.96 29.82 -7.22
CA PRO A 14 36.89 28.91 -7.89
C PRO A 14 36.29 28.36 -9.18
N SER A 15 37.15 27.98 -10.10
CA SER A 15 36.74 27.29 -11.32
C SER A 15 36.41 25.82 -11.02
N VAL A 16 35.60 25.21 -11.92
CA VAL A 16 35.26 23.77 -11.81
C VAL A 16 36.54 22.93 -11.91
N ASP A 17 37.48 23.33 -12.76
CA ASP A 17 38.72 22.60 -13.00
C ASP A 17 39.64 22.63 -11.77
N GLU A 18 39.79 23.83 -11.12
CA GLU A 18 40.53 23.97 -9.88
C GLU A 18 39.98 23.02 -8.78
N LEU A 19 38.67 22.94 -8.61
CA LEU A 19 38.06 22.11 -7.58
C LEU A 19 38.22 20.60 -7.90
N LEU A 20 38.13 20.22 -9.16
CA LEU A 20 38.34 18.83 -9.58
C LEU A 20 39.75 18.31 -9.29
N HIS A 21 40.76 19.20 -9.38
CA HIS A 21 42.15 18.83 -9.15
C HIS A 21 42.65 19.17 -7.72
N ALA A 22 41.82 19.79 -6.90
CA ALA A 22 42.20 20.10 -5.54
C ALA A 22 42.27 18.85 -4.66
N PRO A 23 43.34 18.70 -3.83
CA PRO A 23 43.52 17.52 -2.96
C PRO A 23 42.32 17.23 -2.06
N ASP A 24 41.61 18.25 -1.61
CA ASP A 24 40.43 18.14 -0.74
C ASP A 24 39.26 17.39 -1.38
N PHE A 25 39.21 17.32 -2.70
CA PHE A 25 38.16 16.62 -3.47
C PHE A 25 38.58 15.27 -4.00
N ALA A 26 39.83 14.85 -3.79
CA ALA A 26 40.35 13.56 -4.30
C ALA A 26 39.52 12.35 -3.83
N GLU A 27 39.08 12.37 -2.58
CA GLU A 27 38.23 11.32 -2.00
C GLU A 27 36.85 11.25 -2.68
N LEU A 28 36.20 12.41 -2.87
CA LEU A 28 34.91 12.51 -3.56
C LEU A 28 35.03 12.10 -5.03
N LEU A 29 36.13 12.46 -5.68
CA LEU A 29 36.44 12.07 -7.05
C LEU A 29 36.61 10.55 -7.18
N ALA A 30 37.34 9.94 -6.26
CA ALA A 30 37.54 8.48 -6.24
C ALA A 30 36.24 7.72 -5.98
N LEU A 31 35.37 8.23 -5.10
CA LEU A 31 34.13 7.59 -4.69
C LEU A 31 33.03 7.73 -5.76
N HIS A 32 32.87 8.91 -6.37
CA HIS A 32 31.72 9.24 -7.22
C HIS A 32 32.05 9.39 -8.71
N GLY A 33 33.34 9.44 -9.05
CA GLY A 33 33.81 9.65 -10.41
C GLY A 33 33.77 11.12 -10.89
N PRO A 34 34.48 11.42 -11.99
CA PRO A 34 34.66 12.81 -12.44
C PRO A 34 33.37 13.48 -12.90
N THR A 35 32.49 12.74 -13.58
CA THR A 35 31.24 13.28 -14.13
C THR A 35 30.31 13.78 -13.02
N ALA A 36 30.01 12.92 -12.04
CA ALA A 36 29.12 13.26 -10.96
C ALA A 36 29.66 14.43 -10.09
N LEU A 37 30.97 14.39 -9.81
CA LEU A 37 31.62 15.49 -9.07
C LEU A 37 31.57 16.81 -9.83
N THR A 38 31.84 16.79 -11.15
CA THR A 38 31.74 17.98 -12.01
C THR A 38 30.34 18.59 -11.98
N ASP A 39 29.30 17.77 -12.09
CA ASP A 39 27.92 18.24 -12.10
C ASP A 39 27.50 18.80 -10.74
N ALA A 40 27.95 18.19 -9.64
CA ALA A 40 27.71 18.71 -8.29
C ALA A 40 28.42 20.05 -8.06
N ILE A 41 29.68 20.17 -8.47
CA ILE A 41 30.43 21.43 -8.40
C ILE A 41 29.71 22.54 -9.20
N ARG A 42 29.32 22.27 -10.44
CA ARG A 42 28.58 23.20 -11.30
C ARG A 42 27.28 23.66 -10.62
N SER A 43 26.53 22.75 -10.05
CA SER A 43 25.27 23.04 -9.37
C SER A 43 25.45 23.94 -8.16
N VAL A 44 26.46 23.67 -7.33
CA VAL A 44 26.76 24.51 -6.15
C VAL A 44 27.26 25.88 -6.55
N LEU A 45 28.18 25.95 -7.51
CA LEU A 45 28.72 27.25 -8.01
C LEU A 45 27.63 28.06 -8.73
N SER A 46 26.70 27.43 -9.47
CA SER A 46 25.55 28.15 -10.06
C SER A 46 24.69 28.81 -9.00
N ARG A 47 24.38 28.09 -7.93
CA ARG A 47 23.60 28.61 -6.79
C ARG A 47 24.30 29.81 -6.12
N LEU A 48 25.62 29.75 -5.91
CA LEU A 48 26.38 30.86 -5.38
C LEU A 48 26.35 32.09 -6.33
N ARG A 49 26.47 31.85 -7.65
CA ARG A 49 26.35 32.92 -8.66
C ARG A 49 24.97 33.58 -8.65
N GLU A 50 23.92 32.83 -8.52
CA GLU A 50 22.53 33.33 -8.39
C GLU A 50 22.37 34.18 -7.12
N GLN A 51 22.93 33.75 -5.98
CA GLN A 51 22.89 34.49 -4.73
C GLN A 51 23.71 35.79 -4.79
N ILE A 52 24.86 35.80 -5.46
CA ILE A 52 25.62 37.02 -5.73
C ILE A 52 24.80 37.94 -6.65
N SER A 53 24.20 37.42 -7.72
CA SER A 53 23.42 38.22 -8.66
C SER A 53 22.22 38.89 -8.01
N SER A 54 21.52 38.15 -7.11
CA SER A 54 20.38 38.67 -6.35
C SER A 54 20.78 39.60 -5.18
N GLY A 55 22.07 39.69 -4.87
CA GLY A 55 22.57 40.52 -3.76
C GLY A 55 22.35 39.90 -2.36
N LEU A 56 22.12 38.63 -2.30
CA LEU A 56 21.97 37.87 -1.04
C LEU A 56 23.31 37.54 -0.38
N LEU A 57 24.43 37.57 -1.12
CA LEU A 57 25.77 37.36 -0.61
C LEU A 57 26.58 38.64 -0.70
N ASN A 58 27.22 39.00 0.41
CA ASN A 58 28.32 39.99 0.51
C ASN A 58 29.65 39.20 0.62
N ARG A 59 30.80 39.90 0.72
CA ARG A 59 32.12 39.28 0.78
C ARG A 59 32.28 38.34 1.98
N GLU A 60 31.83 38.75 3.15
CA GLU A 60 31.95 37.98 4.39
C GLU A 60 31.15 36.68 4.30
N SER A 61 29.90 36.76 3.86
CA SER A 61 29.03 35.58 3.66
C SER A 61 29.52 34.67 2.52
N LEU A 62 30.14 35.24 1.47
CA LEU A 62 30.77 34.47 0.40
C LEU A 62 31.98 33.68 0.92
N GLN A 63 32.86 34.29 1.70
CA GLN A 63 34.02 33.61 2.31
C GLN A 63 33.59 32.47 3.21
N LEU A 64 32.54 32.67 4.01
CA LEU A 64 31.95 31.59 4.82
C LEU A 64 31.43 30.46 3.95
N ALA A 65 30.72 30.75 2.86
CA ALA A 65 30.21 29.75 1.91
C ALA A 65 31.35 28.99 1.20
N LEU A 66 32.43 29.66 0.84
CA LEU A 66 33.61 29.03 0.25
C LEU A 66 34.33 28.12 1.25
N GLY A 67 34.40 28.51 2.53
CA GLY A 67 34.94 27.65 3.61
C GLY A 67 34.13 26.37 3.79
N GLY A 68 32.81 26.40 3.49
CA GLY A 68 31.92 25.22 3.52
C GLY A 68 31.73 24.51 2.18
N LEU A 69 32.50 24.88 1.13
CA LEU A 69 32.24 24.44 -0.24
C LEU A 69 32.32 22.92 -0.42
N LYS A 70 33.31 22.25 0.19
CA LYS A 70 33.46 20.80 0.16
C LYS A 70 32.20 20.10 0.73
N SER A 71 31.73 20.55 1.89
CA SER A 71 30.52 20.00 2.52
C SER A 71 29.27 20.23 1.68
N ALA A 72 29.15 21.40 1.03
CA ALA A 72 28.03 21.73 0.15
C ALA A 72 28.03 20.83 -1.12
N ILE A 73 29.21 20.57 -1.69
CA ILE A 73 29.37 19.67 -2.85
C ILE A 73 29.10 18.22 -2.46
N ASP A 74 29.60 17.74 -1.32
CA ASP A 74 29.28 16.40 -0.80
C ASP A 74 27.79 16.23 -0.56
N ALA A 75 27.13 17.20 0.07
CA ALA A 75 25.69 17.19 0.25
C ALA A 75 24.92 17.18 -1.08
N GLN A 76 25.40 17.90 -2.10
CA GLN A 76 24.82 17.91 -3.44
C GLN A 76 25.00 16.55 -4.13
N LEU A 77 26.17 15.92 -4.01
CA LEU A 77 26.44 14.56 -4.51
C LEU A 77 25.51 13.53 -3.85
N ARG A 78 25.43 13.54 -2.51
CA ARG A 78 24.52 12.65 -1.77
C ARG A 78 23.09 12.82 -2.24
N ARG A 79 22.61 14.06 -2.40
CA ARG A 79 21.26 14.35 -2.89
C ARG A 79 21.05 13.86 -4.32
N ALA A 80 22.02 14.07 -5.22
CA ALA A 80 21.90 13.69 -6.63
C ALA A 80 22.00 12.19 -6.88
N LEU A 81 22.74 11.46 -6.02
CA LEU A 81 23.03 10.04 -6.16
C LEU A 81 22.27 9.15 -5.18
N SER A 82 21.50 9.73 -4.26
CA SER A 82 20.63 8.95 -3.35
C SER A 82 19.35 8.53 -4.04
N TYR A 83 18.78 7.41 -3.56
CA TYR A 83 17.44 7.02 -3.95
C TYR A 83 16.42 8.07 -3.45
N SER A 84 15.50 8.48 -4.33
CA SER A 84 14.43 9.40 -3.96
C SER A 84 13.32 8.72 -3.15
N LEU A 85 13.10 7.41 -3.38
CA LEU A 85 12.22 6.59 -2.58
C LEU A 85 12.96 6.15 -1.32
N GLN A 86 12.53 6.68 -0.17
CA GLN A 86 13.21 6.49 1.12
C GLN A 86 12.29 5.81 2.13
N PRO A 87 12.85 5.01 3.05
CA PRO A 87 12.10 4.53 4.21
C PRO A 87 11.60 5.71 5.06
N VAL A 88 10.37 5.57 5.58
CA VAL A 88 9.73 6.57 6.45
C VAL A 88 9.17 5.85 7.66
N ILE A 89 9.31 6.44 8.85
CA ILE A 89 8.63 5.99 10.05
C ILE A 89 7.22 6.56 10.06
N ASN A 90 6.23 5.69 9.90
CA ASN A 90 4.83 6.08 9.96
C ASN A 90 4.37 6.07 11.44
N ALA A 91 4.30 7.22 12.05
CA ALA A 91 3.76 7.43 13.39
C ALA A 91 2.40 8.17 13.37
N THR A 92 1.65 8.07 12.26
CA THR A 92 0.34 8.72 12.13
C THR A 92 -0.81 7.94 12.76
N GLY A 93 -0.65 6.63 12.99
CA GLY A 93 -1.73 5.75 13.39
C GLY A 93 -2.69 5.37 12.27
N VAL A 94 -2.39 5.71 11.01
CA VAL A 94 -3.12 5.23 9.83
C VAL A 94 -2.38 4.02 9.27
N ILE A 95 -2.93 2.81 9.45
CA ILE A 95 -2.26 1.54 9.10
C ILE A 95 -1.98 1.46 7.61
N LEU A 96 -3.01 1.65 6.78
CA LEU A 96 -2.91 1.62 5.31
C LEU A 96 -2.78 3.05 4.76
N HIS A 97 -1.73 3.77 5.18
CA HIS A 97 -1.53 5.16 4.78
C HIS A 97 -1.18 5.26 3.29
N THR A 98 -2.10 5.80 2.48
CA THR A 98 -1.99 5.84 1.01
C THR A 98 -0.73 6.53 0.51
N ASN A 99 -0.34 7.65 1.13
CA ASN A 99 0.83 8.43 0.72
C ASN A 99 2.16 7.84 1.24
N LEU A 100 2.11 6.86 2.15
CA LEU A 100 3.29 6.20 2.74
C LEU A 100 3.45 4.75 2.28
N GLY A 101 2.82 4.37 1.16
CA GLY A 101 3.03 3.08 0.52
C GLY A 101 2.08 1.96 0.97
N ARG A 102 1.09 2.24 1.82
CA ARG A 102 0.10 1.28 2.35
C ARG A 102 0.71 0.16 3.19
N ALA A 103 0.41 -1.12 2.89
CA ALA A 103 0.85 -2.26 3.68
C ALA A 103 2.35 -2.53 3.52
N PRO A 104 3.15 -2.50 4.60
CA PRO A 104 4.51 -3.04 4.57
C PRO A 104 4.48 -4.56 4.37
N LEU A 105 5.48 -5.10 3.66
CA LEU A 105 5.62 -6.54 3.45
C LEU A 105 6.20 -7.24 4.69
N ALA A 106 5.81 -8.49 4.88
CA ALA A 106 6.42 -9.38 5.86
C ALA A 106 7.90 -9.67 5.50
N GLU A 107 8.74 -9.95 6.51
CA GLU A 107 10.16 -10.23 6.29
C GLU A 107 10.39 -11.45 5.37
N ASP A 108 9.60 -12.52 5.54
CA ASP A 108 9.65 -13.68 4.66
C ASP A 108 9.30 -13.33 3.21
N ALA A 109 8.38 -12.37 3.00
CA ALA A 109 8.04 -11.90 1.67
C ALA A 109 9.20 -11.11 1.04
N LEU A 110 9.87 -10.26 1.81
CA LEU A 110 11.07 -9.53 1.37
C LEU A 110 12.22 -10.49 1.03
N ALA A 111 12.45 -11.51 1.87
CA ALA A 111 13.46 -12.53 1.65
C ALA A 111 13.18 -13.32 0.35
N HIS A 112 11.93 -13.73 0.14
CA HIS A 112 11.55 -14.48 -1.07
C HIS A 112 11.60 -13.62 -2.34
N VAL A 113 11.20 -12.35 -2.28
CA VAL A 113 11.39 -11.39 -3.38
C VAL A 113 12.87 -11.23 -3.74
N ARG A 114 13.74 -11.09 -2.73
CA ARG A 114 15.19 -10.98 -2.93
C ARG A 114 15.77 -12.22 -3.63
N GLU A 115 15.37 -13.41 -3.18
CA GLU A 115 15.80 -14.69 -3.77
C GLU A 115 15.33 -14.82 -5.21
N ALA A 116 14.03 -14.65 -5.48
CA ALA A 116 13.42 -14.74 -6.80
C ALA A 116 13.98 -13.69 -7.78
N SER A 117 14.41 -12.51 -7.29
CA SER A 117 14.91 -11.43 -8.12
C SER A 117 16.39 -11.59 -8.46
N ARG A 118 17.17 -12.20 -7.58
CA ARG A 118 18.62 -12.33 -7.71
C ARG A 118 19.03 -13.30 -8.82
N THR A 119 18.19 -14.29 -9.13
CA THR A 119 18.48 -15.37 -10.07
C THR A 119 17.36 -15.55 -11.10
N TYR A 120 17.54 -16.49 -12.04
CA TYR A 120 16.44 -17.00 -12.85
C TYR A 120 15.46 -17.76 -11.96
N SER A 121 14.19 -17.81 -12.36
CA SER A 121 13.13 -18.52 -11.65
C SER A 121 12.25 -19.30 -12.63
N ASN A 122 11.52 -20.25 -12.12
CA ASN A 122 10.56 -21.08 -12.86
C ASN A 122 9.19 -20.39 -13.09
N LEU A 123 9.17 -19.06 -13.19
CA LEU A 123 7.92 -18.27 -13.29
C LEU A 123 6.93 -18.80 -14.35
N GLU A 124 7.42 -19.21 -15.51
CA GLU A 124 6.64 -19.82 -16.60
C GLU A 124 7.26 -21.15 -17.05
N PHE A 125 7.85 -21.91 -16.13
CA PHE A 125 8.49 -23.17 -16.46
C PHE A 125 8.11 -24.24 -15.43
N ASP A 126 7.52 -25.34 -15.91
CA ASP A 126 7.28 -26.53 -15.09
C ASP A 126 8.55 -27.34 -15.04
N ILE A 127 9.19 -27.36 -13.86
CA ILE A 127 10.47 -28.06 -13.66
C ILE A 127 10.29 -29.58 -13.81
N ALA A 128 9.16 -30.13 -13.35
CA ALA A 128 8.92 -31.56 -13.37
C ALA A 128 8.61 -32.06 -14.79
N ALA A 129 7.82 -31.31 -15.55
CA ALA A 129 7.47 -31.65 -16.94
C ALA A 129 8.53 -31.21 -17.95
N GLY A 130 9.43 -30.28 -17.60
CA GLY A 130 10.44 -29.73 -18.50
C GLY A 130 9.86 -28.83 -19.59
N GLU A 131 8.67 -28.28 -19.39
CA GLU A 131 7.94 -27.50 -20.39
C GLU A 131 7.46 -26.15 -19.87
N ARG A 132 6.83 -25.35 -20.75
CA ARG A 132 6.29 -24.04 -20.38
C ARG A 132 5.07 -24.19 -19.49
N GLY A 133 5.12 -23.62 -18.28
CA GLY A 133 4.04 -23.54 -17.30
C GLY A 133 3.26 -22.22 -17.32
N LYS A 134 2.28 -22.12 -16.42
CA LYS A 134 1.49 -20.91 -16.16
C LYS A 134 2.03 -20.22 -14.91
N ARG A 135 1.97 -18.87 -14.88
CA ARG A 135 2.47 -18.07 -13.74
C ARG A 135 1.64 -18.25 -12.46
N ASP A 136 0.32 -18.32 -12.60
CA ASP A 136 -0.61 -18.33 -11.48
C ASP A 136 -0.60 -19.64 -10.66
N VAL A 137 0.02 -20.71 -11.17
CA VAL A 137 0.17 -21.97 -10.43
C VAL A 137 0.88 -21.80 -9.08
N HIS A 138 1.82 -20.84 -8.99
CA HIS A 138 2.60 -20.59 -7.78
C HIS A 138 1.73 -20.20 -6.57
N VAL A 139 0.63 -19.48 -6.81
CA VAL A 139 -0.25 -18.95 -5.76
C VAL A 139 -1.66 -19.54 -5.79
N ASP A 140 -2.13 -20.07 -6.94
CA ASP A 140 -3.49 -20.61 -7.10
C ASP A 140 -3.77 -21.73 -6.09
N ARG A 141 -2.82 -22.64 -5.85
CA ARG A 141 -2.92 -23.68 -4.81
C ARG A 141 -3.16 -23.12 -3.41
N LEU A 142 -2.57 -21.96 -3.10
CA LEU A 142 -2.69 -21.32 -1.78
C LEU A 142 -4.04 -20.62 -1.66
N PHE A 143 -4.47 -19.91 -2.71
CA PHE A 143 -5.80 -19.33 -2.75
C PHE A 143 -6.90 -20.37 -2.67
N ARG A 144 -6.80 -21.48 -3.41
CA ARG A 144 -7.75 -22.59 -3.28
C ARG A 144 -7.84 -23.09 -1.84
N LYS A 145 -6.70 -23.26 -1.14
CA LYS A 145 -6.69 -23.69 0.26
C LYS A 145 -7.32 -22.67 1.20
N LEU A 146 -7.16 -21.37 0.95
CA LEU A 146 -7.69 -20.30 1.80
C LEU A 146 -9.14 -19.95 1.49
N LEU A 147 -9.57 -20.03 0.23
CA LEU A 147 -10.87 -19.55 -0.23
C LEU A 147 -11.88 -20.65 -0.54
N SER A 148 -11.47 -21.91 -0.62
CA SER A 148 -12.44 -23.00 -0.77
C SER A 148 -13.22 -23.16 0.53
N PRO A 149 -14.56 -23.24 0.49
CA PRO A 149 -15.35 -23.50 1.67
C PRO A 149 -15.00 -24.90 2.19
N VAL A 150 -14.36 -24.95 3.36
CA VAL A 150 -14.11 -26.22 4.05
C VAL A 150 -15.47 -26.79 4.45
N SER A 151 -15.85 -27.91 3.91
CA SER A 151 -16.86 -28.79 4.51
C SER A 151 -16.39 -29.05 5.96
N ASN A 152 -17.16 -28.59 6.96
CA ASN A 152 -16.93 -28.89 8.36
C ASN A 152 -17.17 -30.38 8.65
N ALA A 153 -16.27 -31.25 8.19
CA ALA A 153 -16.19 -32.63 8.59
C ALA A 153 -14.77 -32.92 9.07
N HIS A 154 -14.66 -33.11 10.38
CA HIS A 154 -13.51 -33.64 11.12
C HIS A 154 -12.27 -32.74 11.30
N VAL A 155 -12.30 -31.95 12.37
CA VAL A 155 -11.09 -31.67 13.16
C VAL A 155 -11.04 -32.72 14.27
N GLU A 156 -10.48 -33.87 13.95
CA GLU A 156 -9.93 -34.80 14.93
C GLU A 156 -8.46 -35.04 14.60
N THR A 157 -7.66 -34.81 15.60
CA THR A 157 -6.25 -35.14 15.81
C THR A 157 -5.65 -36.19 14.90
N ALA A 158 -4.61 -35.82 14.15
CA ALA A 158 -3.58 -36.78 13.73
C ALA A 158 -2.20 -36.09 13.72
N ALA A 159 -1.42 -36.39 14.74
CA ALA A 159 0.03 -36.27 14.69
C ALA A 159 0.57 -37.36 13.74
N SER A 160 1.68 -37.00 13.04
CA SER A 160 2.54 -37.85 12.23
C SER A 160 1.98 -38.42 10.90
N ALA A 161 2.37 -37.80 9.79
CA ALA A 161 2.71 -38.49 8.54
C ALA A 161 3.57 -37.59 7.62
N VAL A 162 4.69 -38.14 7.21
CA VAL A 162 5.65 -37.60 6.24
C VAL A 162 4.98 -37.41 4.87
N PRO A 163 5.20 -36.30 4.14
CA PRO A 163 4.57 -36.08 2.84
C PRO A 163 5.19 -36.99 1.78
N ARG A 164 4.37 -37.87 1.25
CA ARG A 164 4.65 -38.60 0.01
C ARG A 164 4.31 -37.69 -1.17
N ALA A 165 5.20 -37.58 -2.15
CA ALA A 165 5.00 -36.82 -3.37
C ALA A 165 3.66 -37.19 -4.04
N LEU A 166 2.79 -36.22 -4.26
CA LEU A 166 1.54 -36.40 -4.98
C LEU A 166 1.78 -36.16 -6.48
N SER A 167 1.73 -37.23 -7.23
CA SER A 167 1.53 -37.21 -8.68
C SER A 167 0.14 -36.66 -8.99
N VAL A 168 0.07 -35.67 -9.87
CA VAL A 168 -1.19 -35.11 -10.37
C VAL A 168 -1.82 -36.14 -11.31
N ALA A 169 -2.89 -36.79 -10.86
CA ALA A 169 -3.78 -37.57 -11.74
C ALA A 169 -4.77 -36.61 -12.39
N GLU A 170 -4.70 -36.46 -13.71
CA GLU A 170 -5.73 -35.82 -14.53
C GLU A 170 -6.99 -36.64 -14.47
N GLY A 171 -8.14 -36.01 -14.15
CA GLY A 171 -9.48 -36.59 -14.38
C GLY A 171 -10.36 -36.81 -13.18
N GLN A 172 -10.49 -35.88 -12.25
CA GLN A 172 -11.64 -35.84 -11.35
C GLN A 172 -12.46 -34.58 -11.60
N ALA A 173 -13.78 -34.73 -11.79
CA ALA A 173 -14.71 -33.61 -11.86
C ALA A 173 -14.51 -32.71 -10.63
N GLU A 174 -14.18 -31.44 -10.86
CA GLU A 174 -13.98 -30.45 -9.78
C GLU A 174 -15.29 -30.31 -8.99
N PRO A 175 -15.26 -30.32 -7.64
CA PRO A 175 -16.46 -30.09 -6.85
C PRO A 175 -17.06 -28.70 -7.19
N ASP A 176 -18.37 -28.62 -7.20
CA ASP A 176 -19.21 -27.45 -7.59
C ASP A 176 -18.86 -26.12 -6.85
N HIS A 177 -17.90 -26.15 -5.94
CA HIS A 177 -17.43 -25.02 -5.12
C HIS A 177 -15.93 -24.67 -5.30
N ALA A 178 -15.30 -25.14 -6.37
CA ALA A 178 -13.90 -24.80 -6.63
C ALA A 178 -13.76 -23.30 -6.91
N VAL A 179 -12.77 -22.66 -6.25
CA VAL A 179 -12.41 -21.26 -6.46
C VAL A 179 -11.11 -21.20 -7.25
N SER A 180 -11.05 -20.34 -8.26
CA SER A 180 -9.81 -19.99 -8.97
C SER A 180 -9.51 -18.51 -8.81
N THR A 181 -8.22 -18.15 -8.83
CA THR A 181 -7.78 -16.76 -8.65
C THR A 181 -6.86 -16.31 -9.79
N ILE A 182 -7.03 -15.07 -10.23
CA ILE A 182 -6.19 -14.38 -11.21
C ILE A 182 -5.54 -13.20 -10.53
N ILE A 183 -4.29 -12.89 -10.93
CA ILE A 183 -3.52 -11.77 -10.38
C ILE A 183 -3.15 -10.80 -11.50
N VAL A 184 -3.44 -9.53 -11.26
CA VAL A 184 -3.14 -8.39 -12.14
C VAL A 184 -2.50 -7.25 -11.35
N ASN A 185 -2.08 -6.17 -12.01
CA ASN A 185 -1.28 -5.07 -11.45
C ASN A 185 -1.87 -4.42 -10.18
N ASN A 186 -3.18 -4.20 -10.17
CA ASN A 186 -3.90 -3.55 -9.07
C ASN A 186 -5.41 -3.83 -9.18
N ASN A 187 -6.18 -3.44 -8.17
CA ASN A 187 -7.62 -3.70 -8.15
C ASN A 187 -8.37 -2.97 -9.27
N ALA A 188 -7.94 -1.80 -9.71
CA ALA A 188 -8.55 -1.11 -10.86
C ALA A 188 -8.41 -1.93 -12.15
N ALA A 189 -7.25 -2.57 -12.35
CA ALA A 189 -7.02 -3.50 -13.45
C ALA A 189 -7.88 -4.78 -13.32
N ALA A 190 -8.11 -5.25 -12.10
CA ALA A 190 -9.00 -6.38 -11.83
C ALA A 190 -10.45 -6.05 -12.21
N VAL A 191 -10.95 -4.91 -11.78
CA VAL A 191 -12.30 -4.43 -12.12
C VAL A 191 -12.43 -4.24 -13.64
N LEU A 192 -11.46 -3.59 -14.29
CA LEU A 192 -11.45 -3.39 -15.74
C LEU A 192 -11.49 -4.73 -16.50
N LEU A 193 -10.66 -5.69 -16.12
CA LEU A 193 -10.61 -7.02 -16.75
C LEU A 193 -11.92 -7.78 -16.55
N GLY A 194 -12.49 -7.73 -15.34
CA GLY A 194 -13.77 -8.36 -15.02
C GLY A 194 -14.90 -7.79 -15.86
N LEU A 195 -15.06 -6.46 -15.88
CA LEU A 195 -16.08 -5.77 -16.66
C LEU A 195 -15.94 -6.00 -18.17
N ASN A 196 -14.73 -5.85 -18.71
CA ASN A 196 -14.48 -6.08 -20.14
C ASN A 196 -14.79 -7.54 -20.53
N THR A 197 -14.37 -8.53 -19.73
CA THR A 197 -14.60 -9.94 -20.06
C THR A 197 -16.05 -10.36 -19.96
N LEU A 198 -16.78 -9.82 -18.97
CA LEU A 198 -18.14 -10.31 -18.64
C LEU A 198 -19.22 -9.47 -19.28
N ALA A 199 -18.96 -8.20 -19.60
CA ALA A 199 -20.01 -7.23 -19.96
C ALA A 199 -19.69 -6.32 -21.15
N GLU A 200 -18.58 -6.51 -21.88
CA GLU A 200 -18.28 -5.72 -23.09
C GLU A 200 -19.46 -5.73 -24.06
N GLY A 201 -19.90 -4.55 -24.51
CA GLY A 201 -21.03 -4.36 -25.41
C GLY A 201 -22.41 -4.58 -24.76
N GLY A 202 -22.49 -4.77 -23.46
CA GLY A 202 -23.74 -4.94 -22.72
C GLY A 202 -23.86 -4.05 -21.50
N GLU A 203 -24.97 -4.18 -20.77
CA GLU A 203 -25.28 -3.37 -19.59
C GLU A 203 -24.78 -4.02 -18.30
N VAL A 204 -24.28 -3.17 -17.39
CA VAL A 204 -23.92 -3.51 -16.01
C VAL A 204 -24.79 -2.72 -15.07
N ILE A 205 -25.58 -3.41 -14.25
CA ILE A 205 -26.44 -2.76 -13.26
C ILE A 205 -25.68 -2.58 -11.95
N VAL A 206 -25.66 -1.35 -11.45
CA VAL A 206 -25.01 -0.98 -10.19
C VAL A 206 -25.85 0.05 -9.43
N SER A 207 -25.81 0.03 -8.10
CA SER A 207 -26.46 1.04 -7.28
C SER A 207 -25.81 2.41 -7.45
N ARG A 208 -26.62 3.49 -7.61
CA ARG A 208 -26.13 4.87 -7.64
C ARG A 208 -25.31 5.22 -6.40
N GLY A 209 -25.68 4.74 -5.23
CA GLY A 209 -24.94 4.93 -3.98
C GLY A 209 -23.59 4.20 -3.92
N GLU A 210 -23.23 3.40 -4.93
CA GLU A 210 -21.98 2.66 -5.04
C GLU A 210 -21.04 3.19 -6.12
N LEU A 211 -21.41 4.32 -6.77
CA LEU A 211 -20.54 4.98 -7.74
C LEU A 211 -19.44 5.77 -7.01
N VAL A 212 -18.46 5.05 -6.53
CA VAL A 212 -17.37 5.61 -5.71
C VAL A 212 -16.29 6.28 -6.56
N GLU A 213 -15.66 7.32 -5.99
CA GLU A 213 -14.38 7.85 -6.42
C GLU A 213 -13.32 7.52 -5.34
N ILE A 214 -12.22 6.87 -5.74
CA ILE A 214 -11.13 6.50 -4.86
C ILE A 214 -9.86 7.25 -5.33
N GLY A 215 -9.00 7.62 -4.40
CA GLY A 215 -7.83 8.47 -4.56
C GLY A 215 -7.19 8.54 -5.95
N GLY A 216 -6.91 9.74 -6.42
CA GLY A 216 -6.29 9.96 -7.72
C GLY A 216 -7.24 9.89 -8.93
N SER A 217 -8.54 10.12 -8.72
CA SER A 217 -9.57 10.16 -9.81
C SER A 217 -9.99 8.80 -10.37
N PHE A 218 -9.82 7.69 -9.63
CA PHE A 218 -10.42 6.42 -10.01
C PHE A 218 -11.93 6.48 -9.74
N ARG A 219 -12.72 6.46 -10.80
CA ARG A 219 -14.19 6.47 -10.75
C ARG A 219 -14.75 5.21 -11.40
N ILE A 220 -15.69 4.56 -10.75
CA ILE A 220 -16.36 3.36 -11.31
C ILE A 220 -16.97 3.64 -12.69
N PRO A 221 -17.71 4.75 -12.92
CA PRO A 221 -18.25 5.05 -14.26
C PRO A 221 -17.17 5.16 -15.35
N ASP A 222 -16.02 5.76 -15.04
CA ASP A 222 -14.94 5.94 -16.03
C ASP A 222 -14.29 4.60 -16.40
N VAL A 223 -14.07 3.72 -15.41
CA VAL A 223 -13.55 2.37 -15.63
C VAL A 223 -14.55 1.53 -16.42
N MET A 224 -15.84 1.65 -16.10
CA MET A 224 -16.90 0.95 -16.83
C MET A 224 -16.95 1.37 -18.30
N ALA A 225 -16.91 2.67 -18.58
CA ALA A 225 -16.86 3.19 -19.95
C ALA A 225 -15.61 2.66 -20.71
N LYS A 226 -14.44 2.59 -20.04
CA LYS A 226 -13.20 2.05 -20.64
C LYS A 226 -13.25 0.54 -20.84
N SER A 227 -14.06 -0.17 -20.08
CA SER A 227 -14.23 -1.63 -20.25
C SER A 227 -15.09 -2.00 -21.48
N GLY A 228 -15.75 -1.04 -22.11
CA GLY A 228 -16.70 -1.29 -23.17
C GLY A 228 -18.10 -1.68 -22.68
N ALA A 229 -18.34 -1.68 -21.38
CA ALA A 229 -19.66 -1.92 -20.79
C ALA A 229 -20.46 -0.64 -20.65
N THR A 230 -21.77 -0.75 -20.70
CA THR A 230 -22.71 0.36 -20.49
C THR A 230 -23.17 0.39 -19.04
N LEU A 231 -22.99 1.52 -18.37
CA LEU A 231 -23.46 1.74 -17.00
C LEU A 231 -24.98 1.87 -16.96
N HIS A 232 -25.65 1.07 -16.14
CA HIS A 232 -27.05 1.16 -15.81
C HIS A 232 -27.23 1.39 -14.30
N GLU A 233 -27.45 2.66 -13.90
CA GLU A 233 -27.60 3.03 -12.50
C GLU A 233 -29.00 2.73 -11.99
N VAL A 234 -29.09 2.19 -10.74
CA VAL A 234 -30.38 1.92 -10.09
C VAL A 234 -30.47 2.56 -8.70
N GLY A 235 -31.70 2.85 -8.28
CA GLY A 235 -31.97 3.46 -6.98
C GLY A 235 -31.56 4.93 -6.91
N THR A 236 -31.30 5.38 -5.69
CA THR A 236 -30.86 6.76 -5.37
C THR A 236 -29.56 6.72 -4.56
N THR A 237 -28.98 7.88 -4.25
CA THR A 237 -27.71 7.98 -3.51
C THR A 237 -27.74 7.21 -2.19
N ASN A 238 -28.84 7.30 -1.43
CA ASN A 238 -28.94 6.72 -0.07
C ASN A 238 -29.87 5.48 -0.01
N ARG A 239 -30.69 5.23 -1.05
CA ARG A 239 -31.65 4.13 -1.02
C ARG A 239 -31.68 3.38 -2.34
N THR A 240 -31.39 2.10 -2.29
CA THR A 240 -31.53 1.17 -3.41
C THR A 240 -32.11 -0.12 -2.86
N ARG A 241 -33.11 -0.66 -3.57
CA ARG A 241 -33.80 -1.90 -3.22
C ARG A 241 -33.53 -2.97 -4.25
N ILE A 242 -33.71 -4.22 -3.85
CA ILE A 242 -33.60 -5.34 -4.80
C ILE A 242 -34.58 -5.21 -5.98
N ALA A 243 -35.77 -4.63 -5.77
CA ALA A 243 -36.75 -4.36 -6.81
C ALA A 243 -36.24 -3.36 -7.86
N ASP A 244 -35.35 -2.44 -7.50
CA ASP A 244 -34.76 -1.49 -8.45
C ASP A 244 -33.83 -2.22 -9.43
N TYR A 245 -33.03 -3.17 -8.94
CA TYR A 245 -32.22 -4.05 -9.77
C TYR A 245 -33.09 -4.93 -10.65
N GLU A 246 -34.11 -5.59 -10.07
CA GLU A 246 -34.98 -6.50 -10.80
C GLU A 246 -35.70 -5.84 -11.96
N LYS A 247 -36.22 -4.60 -11.76
CA LYS A 247 -36.91 -3.80 -12.77
C LYS A 247 -35.98 -3.33 -13.89
N ALA A 248 -34.70 -3.12 -13.60
CA ALA A 248 -33.70 -2.61 -14.54
C ALA A 248 -33.13 -3.69 -15.47
N ILE A 249 -33.33 -4.98 -15.16
CA ILE A 249 -32.81 -6.10 -15.97
C ILE A 249 -33.50 -6.13 -17.33
N THR A 250 -32.73 -6.05 -18.41
CA THR A 250 -33.12 -6.16 -19.80
C THR A 250 -32.38 -7.29 -20.51
N ASP A 251 -32.69 -7.54 -21.78
CA ASP A 251 -31.97 -8.50 -22.62
C ASP A 251 -30.51 -8.07 -22.91
N GLN A 252 -30.18 -6.78 -22.66
CA GLN A 252 -28.82 -6.25 -22.78
C GLN A 252 -28.01 -6.41 -21.51
N THR A 253 -28.64 -6.73 -20.39
CA THR A 253 -27.94 -6.89 -19.10
C THR A 253 -27.02 -8.11 -19.13
N ARG A 254 -25.76 -7.90 -18.77
CA ARG A 254 -24.71 -8.93 -18.75
C ARG A 254 -24.16 -9.21 -17.35
N LEU A 255 -24.26 -8.25 -16.43
CA LEU A 255 -23.62 -8.32 -15.12
C LEU A 255 -24.40 -7.50 -14.09
N LEU A 256 -24.52 -8.05 -12.87
CA LEU A 256 -24.85 -7.28 -11.67
C LEU A 256 -23.54 -6.94 -10.96
N LEU A 257 -23.35 -5.66 -10.63
CA LEU A 257 -22.16 -5.18 -9.94
C LEU A 257 -22.51 -4.67 -8.55
N ARG A 258 -21.78 -5.13 -7.56
CA ARG A 258 -21.72 -4.60 -6.21
C ARG A 258 -20.38 -3.90 -6.02
N VAL A 259 -20.37 -2.65 -5.52
CA VAL A 259 -19.15 -1.95 -5.17
C VAL A 259 -19.17 -1.61 -3.68
N HIS A 260 -18.19 -2.10 -2.95
CA HIS A 260 -18.06 -1.81 -1.53
C HIS A 260 -17.64 -0.34 -1.32
N ARG A 261 -18.33 0.35 -0.40
CA ARG A 261 -18.04 1.74 -0.04
C ARG A 261 -16.85 1.82 0.90
N SER A 262 -15.67 1.67 0.35
CA SER A 262 -14.44 1.49 1.12
C SER A 262 -13.88 2.78 1.75
N ASN A 263 -14.31 3.98 1.30
CA ASN A 263 -13.73 5.26 1.70
C ASN A 263 -14.73 6.29 2.21
N PHE A 264 -16.03 5.95 2.26
CA PHE A 264 -17.06 6.78 2.86
C PHE A 264 -18.21 5.94 3.40
N GLU A 265 -19.03 6.53 4.24
CA GLU A 265 -20.24 5.92 4.79
C GLU A 265 -21.45 6.81 4.52
N ILE A 266 -22.60 6.18 4.23
CA ILE A 266 -23.88 6.87 4.11
C ILE A 266 -24.70 6.51 5.35
N THR A 267 -25.03 7.52 6.16
CA THR A 267 -25.78 7.37 7.41
C THR A 267 -27.18 8.00 7.29
N GLY A 268 -28.07 7.67 8.23
CA GLY A 268 -29.44 8.19 8.27
C GLY A 268 -30.44 7.26 7.57
N PHE A 269 -31.35 7.82 6.78
CA PHE A 269 -32.38 7.03 6.06
C PHE A 269 -31.77 6.31 4.85
N THR A 270 -31.11 5.19 5.09
CA THR A 270 -30.44 4.40 4.07
C THR A 270 -31.07 3.04 3.87
N GLU A 271 -30.97 2.50 2.67
CA GLU A 271 -31.40 1.14 2.33
C GLU A 271 -30.52 0.61 1.21
N GLN A 272 -30.05 -0.63 1.34
CA GLN A 272 -29.18 -1.26 0.38
C GLN A 272 -29.47 -2.77 0.34
N PRO A 273 -29.57 -3.41 -0.86
CA PRO A 273 -29.74 -4.85 -0.94
C PRO A 273 -28.59 -5.56 -0.27
N SER A 274 -28.90 -6.63 0.47
CA SER A 274 -27.88 -7.54 0.99
C SER A 274 -27.22 -8.32 -0.17
N ILE A 275 -26.00 -8.83 0.07
CA ILE A 275 -25.34 -9.73 -0.89
C ILE A 275 -26.21 -10.95 -1.18
N ALA A 276 -26.89 -11.52 -0.19
CA ALA A 276 -27.76 -12.67 -0.35
C ALA A 276 -28.93 -12.39 -1.31
N GLU A 277 -29.56 -11.19 -1.22
CA GLU A 277 -30.65 -10.79 -2.14
C GLU A 277 -30.13 -10.61 -3.57
N LEU A 278 -28.94 -10.02 -3.76
CA LEU A 278 -28.32 -9.86 -5.07
C LEU A 278 -27.93 -11.20 -5.68
N VAL A 279 -27.37 -12.12 -4.89
CA VAL A 279 -27.06 -13.50 -5.33
C VAL A 279 -28.32 -14.22 -5.76
N ALA A 280 -29.39 -14.17 -4.96
CA ALA A 280 -30.66 -14.81 -5.31
C ALA A 280 -31.27 -14.23 -6.60
N LEU A 281 -31.19 -12.94 -6.81
CA LEU A 281 -31.62 -12.28 -8.05
C LEU A 281 -30.77 -12.72 -9.25
N ALA A 282 -29.42 -12.70 -9.10
CA ALA A 282 -28.46 -13.11 -10.11
C ALA A 282 -28.72 -14.56 -10.58
N GLN A 283 -28.95 -15.48 -9.64
CA GLN A 283 -29.27 -16.88 -9.92
C GLN A 283 -30.59 -17.02 -10.68
N ARG A 284 -31.68 -16.36 -10.22
CA ARG A 284 -32.99 -16.38 -10.90
C ARG A 284 -32.91 -15.88 -12.34
N ARG A 285 -32.10 -14.84 -12.58
CA ARG A 285 -31.94 -14.19 -13.89
C ARG A 285 -30.79 -14.78 -14.72
N ARG A 286 -30.02 -15.75 -14.17
CA ARG A 286 -28.85 -16.39 -14.80
C ARG A 286 -27.79 -15.35 -15.22
N LEU A 287 -27.62 -14.31 -14.42
CA LEU A 287 -26.60 -13.27 -14.59
C LEU A 287 -25.45 -13.53 -13.62
N PRO A 288 -24.20 -13.24 -13.99
CA PRO A 288 -23.12 -13.21 -13.01
C PRO A 288 -23.28 -12.01 -12.07
N LEU A 289 -22.89 -12.22 -10.80
CA LEU A 289 -22.71 -11.16 -9.81
C LEU A 289 -21.22 -10.98 -9.56
N MET A 290 -20.72 -9.78 -9.77
CA MET A 290 -19.35 -9.38 -9.42
C MET A 290 -19.40 -8.40 -8.25
N GLU A 291 -18.50 -8.59 -7.29
CA GLU A 291 -18.31 -7.68 -6.17
C GLU A 291 -16.91 -7.07 -6.20
N ASP A 292 -16.84 -5.74 -6.28
CA ASP A 292 -15.60 -5.01 -6.00
C ASP A 292 -15.53 -4.74 -4.49
N LEU A 293 -14.89 -5.64 -3.76
CA LEU A 293 -14.68 -5.55 -2.32
C LEU A 293 -13.56 -4.57 -1.97
N GLY A 294 -12.52 -4.52 -2.78
CA GLY A 294 -11.41 -3.58 -2.67
C GLY A 294 -10.46 -3.82 -1.49
N SER A 295 -10.94 -4.13 -0.30
CA SER A 295 -10.14 -4.21 0.95
C SER A 295 -9.23 -5.44 1.05
N GLY A 296 -9.65 -6.59 0.54
CA GLY A 296 -8.83 -7.80 0.47
C GLY A 296 -8.65 -8.53 1.80
N ALA A 297 -9.57 -8.41 2.75
CA ALA A 297 -9.53 -9.18 3.99
C ALA A 297 -9.69 -10.69 3.70
N LEU A 298 -8.71 -11.50 4.15
CA LEU A 298 -8.74 -12.97 4.06
C LEU A 298 -9.09 -13.64 5.41
N VAL A 299 -9.23 -12.87 6.47
CA VAL A 299 -9.62 -13.33 7.80
C VAL A 299 -10.84 -12.55 8.29
N ASP A 300 -11.56 -13.11 9.25
CA ASP A 300 -12.63 -12.41 9.93
C ASP A 300 -12.07 -11.24 10.75
N LEU A 301 -12.46 -10.03 10.40
CA LEU A 301 -11.97 -8.81 11.04
C LEU A 301 -12.63 -8.54 12.40
N GLN A 302 -13.70 -9.25 12.76
CA GLN A 302 -14.32 -9.13 14.07
C GLN A 302 -13.35 -9.52 15.20
N GLN A 303 -12.37 -10.40 14.92
CA GLN A 303 -11.31 -10.73 15.87
C GLN A 303 -10.42 -9.53 16.25
N PHE A 304 -10.42 -8.46 15.46
CA PHE A 304 -9.73 -7.19 15.70
C PHE A 304 -10.71 -6.07 16.09
N GLU A 305 -11.95 -6.42 16.51
CA GLU A 305 -13.02 -5.46 16.85
C GLU A 305 -13.48 -4.57 15.68
N ILE A 306 -13.14 -4.94 14.43
CA ILE A 306 -13.52 -4.23 13.21
C ILE A 306 -14.85 -4.81 12.71
N ARG A 307 -15.87 -3.95 12.59
CA ARG A 307 -17.22 -4.33 12.14
C ARG A 307 -17.54 -3.73 10.78
N GLY A 308 -18.46 -4.37 10.07
CA GLY A 308 -19.00 -3.84 8.80
C GLY A 308 -18.11 -4.05 7.58
N GLU A 309 -16.97 -4.72 7.72
CA GLU A 309 -16.09 -5.09 6.62
C GLU A 309 -16.18 -6.60 6.37
N SER A 310 -16.55 -7.00 5.15
CA SER A 310 -16.66 -8.41 4.76
C SER A 310 -15.30 -8.96 4.34
N SER A 311 -15.07 -10.24 4.57
CA SER A 311 -13.93 -10.94 3.98
C SER A 311 -14.24 -11.44 2.56
N VAL A 312 -13.19 -11.69 1.78
CA VAL A 312 -13.31 -12.32 0.44
C VAL A 312 -14.03 -13.67 0.54
N LEU A 313 -13.76 -14.41 1.60
CA LEU A 313 -14.39 -15.73 1.84
C LEU A 313 -15.89 -15.60 2.12
N ASP A 314 -16.33 -14.56 2.84
CA ASP A 314 -17.75 -14.33 3.12
C ASP A 314 -18.52 -14.05 1.82
N SER A 315 -17.98 -13.22 0.93
CA SER A 315 -18.57 -12.94 -0.38
C SER A 315 -18.70 -14.20 -1.24
N LEU A 316 -17.64 -15.01 -1.30
CA LEU A 316 -17.64 -16.26 -2.06
C LEU A 316 -18.62 -17.29 -1.46
N ARG A 317 -18.69 -17.41 -0.13
CA ARG A 317 -19.66 -18.27 0.57
C ARG A 317 -21.10 -17.83 0.35
N ALA A 318 -21.34 -16.52 0.26
CA ALA A 318 -22.66 -15.98 -0.07
C ALA A 318 -23.10 -16.30 -1.51
N GLY A 319 -22.17 -16.72 -2.40
CA GLY A 319 -22.45 -17.10 -3.77
C GLY A 319 -22.11 -16.04 -4.82
N VAL A 320 -21.31 -15.03 -4.47
CA VAL A 320 -20.78 -14.07 -5.44
C VAL A 320 -19.90 -14.81 -6.46
N ASN A 321 -20.10 -14.54 -7.74
CA ASN A 321 -19.43 -15.28 -8.81
C ASN A 321 -17.99 -14.81 -9.04
N VAL A 322 -17.70 -13.53 -8.83
CA VAL A 322 -16.37 -12.90 -8.96
C VAL A 322 -16.22 -11.85 -7.88
N VAL A 323 -15.14 -11.92 -7.10
CA VAL A 323 -14.76 -10.90 -6.11
C VAL A 323 -13.43 -10.29 -6.54
N THR A 324 -13.36 -8.95 -6.59
CA THR A 324 -12.11 -8.23 -6.86
C THR A 324 -11.62 -7.49 -5.61
N TYR A 325 -10.30 -7.50 -5.40
CA TYR A 325 -9.69 -6.92 -4.20
C TYR A 325 -8.20 -6.61 -4.38
N SER A 326 -7.67 -5.79 -3.47
CA SER A 326 -6.27 -5.35 -3.47
C SER A 326 -5.38 -6.25 -2.60
N GLY A 327 -4.15 -6.51 -3.07
CA GLY A 327 -3.15 -7.24 -2.28
C GLY A 327 -2.47 -6.39 -1.21
N ASP A 328 -2.31 -5.09 -1.44
CA ASP A 328 -1.57 -4.12 -0.62
C ASP A 328 -2.43 -3.38 0.44
N LYS A 329 -3.62 -3.92 0.73
CA LYS A 329 -4.50 -3.42 1.78
C LYS A 329 -4.59 -4.41 2.95
N LEU A 330 -5.79 -4.85 3.34
CA LEU A 330 -6.00 -5.74 4.48
C LEU A 330 -5.39 -7.13 4.30
N LEU A 331 -5.15 -7.57 3.08
CA LEU A 331 -4.37 -8.78 2.80
C LEU A 331 -2.93 -8.64 3.32
N GLY A 332 -2.35 -7.43 3.33
CA GLY A 332 -1.00 -7.18 3.83
C GLY A 332 0.12 -7.70 2.93
N GLY A 333 -0.15 -7.88 1.65
CA GLY A 333 0.79 -8.32 0.61
C GLY A 333 1.26 -7.19 -0.29
N PRO A 334 1.83 -7.54 -1.47
CA PRO A 334 2.28 -6.56 -2.45
C PRO A 334 1.10 -5.88 -3.15
N GLN A 335 1.35 -4.75 -3.83
CA GLN A 335 0.37 -4.20 -4.74
C GLN A 335 0.04 -5.21 -5.83
N ALA A 336 -1.21 -5.64 -5.85
CA ALA A 336 -1.80 -6.53 -6.83
C ALA A 336 -3.31 -6.32 -6.86
N GLY A 337 -3.93 -6.58 -8.00
CA GLY A 337 -5.36 -6.81 -8.12
C GLY A 337 -5.64 -8.30 -8.20
N LEU A 338 -6.59 -8.74 -7.44
CA LEU A 338 -6.95 -10.14 -7.34
C LEU A 338 -8.40 -10.32 -7.78
N LEU A 339 -8.65 -11.34 -8.59
CA LEU A 339 -9.99 -11.77 -8.97
C LEU A 339 -10.14 -13.23 -8.54
N SER A 340 -11.03 -13.49 -7.61
CA SER A 340 -11.32 -14.83 -7.13
C SER A 340 -12.78 -15.18 -7.38
N GLY A 341 -13.05 -16.41 -7.82
CA GLY A 341 -14.42 -16.84 -8.08
C GLY A 341 -14.51 -18.10 -8.93
N ARG A 342 -15.61 -18.23 -9.66
CA ARG A 342 -15.91 -19.41 -10.46
C ARG A 342 -14.83 -19.71 -11.50
N PRO A 343 -14.35 -20.95 -11.59
CA PRO A 343 -13.25 -21.34 -12.50
C PRO A 343 -13.53 -21.03 -13.97
N ASP A 344 -14.76 -21.21 -14.45
CA ASP A 344 -15.16 -20.92 -15.83
C ASP A 344 -15.04 -19.43 -16.17
N LEU A 345 -15.43 -18.53 -15.25
CA LEU A 345 -15.30 -17.09 -15.43
C LEU A 345 -13.82 -16.68 -15.38
N MET A 346 -13.05 -17.26 -14.46
CA MET A 346 -11.60 -17.03 -14.40
C MET A 346 -10.89 -17.51 -15.66
N ALA A 347 -11.29 -18.64 -16.24
CA ALA A 347 -10.73 -19.11 -17.51
C ALA A 347 -11.01 -18.13 -18.66
N ARG A 348 -12.22 -17.57 -18.75
CA ARG A 348 -12.55 -16.52 -19.73
C ARG A 348 -11.67 -15.30 -19.56
N MET A 349 -11.46 -14.83 -18.33
CA MET A 349 -10.59 -13.67 -18.04
C MET A 349 -9.12 -13.93 -18.40
N ARG A 350 -8.59 -15.14 -18.15
CA ARG A 350 -7.24 -15.55 -18.59
C ARG A 350 -7.08 -15.53 -20.10
N SER A 351 -8.15 -15.81 -20.84
CA SER A 351 -8.16 -15.80 -22.30
C SER A 351 -8.33 -14.41 -22.91
N ASN A 352 -8.71 -13.43 -22.11
CA ASN A 352 -8.84 -12.03 -22.56
C ASN A 352 -7.48 -11.42 -22.88
N ALA A 353 -7.37 -10.71 -24.00
CA ALA A 353 -6.11 -10.07 -24.43
C ALA A 353 -5.59 -9.06 -23.38
N LEU A 354 -6.48 -8.36 -22.67
CA LEU A 354 -6.10 -7.42 -21.61
C LEU A 354 -5.34 -8.11 -20.49
N PHE A 355 -5.63 -9.39 -20.16
CA PHE A 355 -4.92 -10.10 -19.11
C PHE A 355 -3.41 -10.10 -19.35
N ARG A 356 -2.96 -10.24 -20.61
CA ARG A 356 -1.54 -10.20 -20.95
C ARG A 356 -0.92 -8.83 -20.63
N ALA A 357 -1.64 -7.74 -20.90
CA ALA A 357 -1.17 -6.37 -20.64
C ALA A 357 -1.15 -6.05 -19.13
N LEU A 358 -2.03 -6.68 -18.36
CA LEU A 358 -2.21 -6.42 -16.93
C LEU A 358 -1.43 -7.37 -16.00
N ARG A 359 -0.63 -8.28 -16.55
CA ARG A 359 0.14 -9.27 -15.76
C ARG A 359 1.16 -8.63 -14.84
N VAL A 360 1.32 -9.22 -13.68
CA VAL A 360 2.36 -8.88 -12.72
C VAL A 360 3.67 -9.62 -13.01
N ASP A 361 4.76 -9.13 -12.42
CA ASP A 361 6.10 -9.71 -12.52
C ASP A 361 6.35 -10.81 -11.46
N LYS A 362 7.57 -11.38 -11.47
CA LYS A 362 7.98 -12.43 -10.54
C LYS A 362 8.10 -11.96 -9.10
N MET A 363 8.40 -10.66 -8.87
CA MET A 363 8.55 -10.11 -7.52
C MET A 363 7.20 -10.04 -6.81
N THR A 364 6.16 -9.64 -7.54
CA THR A 364 4.78 -9.64 -7.04
C THR A 364 4.31 -11.06 -6.69
N TYR A 365 4.60 -12.07 -7.55
CA TYR A 365 4.28 -13.46 -7.24
C TYR A 365 5.02 -13.95 -6.00
N ALA A 366 6.32 -13.69 -5.88
CA ALA A 366 7.12 -14.10 -4.73
C ALA A 366 6.60 -13.47 -3.43
N ALA A 367 6.36 -12.16 -3.41
CA ALA A 367 5.82 -11.49 -2.24
C ALA A 367 4.45 -12.03 -1.85
N LEU A 368 3.56 -12.24 -2.83
CA LEU A 368 2.21 -12.74 -2.59
C LEU A 368 2.24 -14.20 -2.11
N GLU A 369 3.08 -15.07 -2.70
CA GLU A 369 3.23 -16.46 -2.28
C GLU A 369 3.66 -16.56 -0.81
N ALA A 370 4.67 -15.81 -0.39
CA ALA A 370 5.12 -15.80 1.00
C ALA A 370 4.04 -15.26 1.95
N THR A 371 3.35 -14.18 1.57
CA THR A 371 2.23 -13.63 2.35
C THR A 371 1.11 -14.67 2.53
N LEU A 372 0.71 -15.36 1.45
CA LEU A 372 -0.34 -16.39 1.51
C LEU A 372 0.10 -17.62 2.33
N LEU A 373 1.39 -17.97 2.30
CA LEU A 373 1.92 -19.02 3.16
C LEU A 373 1.77 -18.68 4.65
N SER A 374 1.99 -17.43 5.06
CA SER A 374 1.73 -16.98 6.43
C SER A 374 0.25 -17.15 6.81
N TYR A 375 -0.68 -16.86 5.91
CA TYR A 375 -2.11 -17.15 6.12
C TYR A 375 -2.40 -18.66 6.27
N VAL A 376 -1.82 -19.49 5.39
CA VAL A 376 -1.99 -20.95 5.45
C VAL A 376 -1.46 -21.55 6.75
N LYS A 377 -0.33 -21.02 7.25
CA LYS A 377 0.26 -21.41 8.53
C LYS A 377 -0.42 -20.76 9.74
N ARG A 378 -1.32 -19.79 9.52
CA ARG A 378 -1.96 -18.97 10.56
C ARG A 378 -0.97 -18.11 11.35
N GLU A 379 0.15 -17.75 10.76
CA GLU A 379 1.19 -16.88 11.33
C GLU A 379 0.82 -15.40 11.08
N TYR A 380 -0.36 -14.99 11.51
CA TYR A 380 -0.92 -13.65 11.23
C TYR A 380 -0.03 -12.51 11.76
N ALA A 381 0.64 -12.72 12.89
CA ALA A 381 1.56 -11.74 13.48
C ALA A 381 2.82 -11.47 12.60
N ALA A 382 3.14 -12.37 11.67
CA ALA A 382 4.21 -12.14 10.70
C ALA A 382 3.84 -11.10 9.63
N ILE A 383 2.55 -10.86 9.41
CA ILE A 383 2.04 -9.88 8.45
C ILE A 383 1.89 -8.53 9.15
N PRO A 384 2.68 -7.49 8.79
CA PRO A 384 2.71 -6.23 9.54
C PRO A 384 1.34 -5.57 9.71
N THR A 385 0.50 -5.56 8.67
CA THR A 385 -0.85 -5.00 8.73
C THR A 385 -1.71 -5.69 9.79
N LEU A 386 -1.72 -7.03 9.83
CA LEU A 386 -2.48 -7.81 10.81
C LEU A 386 -1.92 -7.64 12.22
N ARG A 387 -0.59 -7.63 12.36
CA ARG A 387 0.08 -7.33 13.63
C ARG A 387 -0.31 -5.95 14.16
N MET A 388 -0.28 -4.91 13.32
CA MET A 388 -0.69 -3.55 13.72
C MET A 388 -2.15 -3.51 14.19
N MET A 389 -3.06 -4.25 13.55
CA MET A 389 -4.46 -4.35 13.97
C MET A 389 -4.61 -5.06 15.32
N SER A 390 -3.78 -6.06 15.61
CA SER A 390 -3.87 -6.86 16.85
C SER A 390 -3.25 -6.19 18.08
N LEU A 391 -2.45 -5.10 17.90
CA LEU A 391 -1.83 -4.40 19.05
C LEU A 391 -2.88 -3.83 20.00
N THR A 392 -2.71 -4.14 21.27
CA THR A 392 -3.55 -3.57 22.35
C THR A 392 -3.09 -2.15 22.70
N LYS A 393 -3.99 -1.36 23.27
CA LYS A 393 -3.68 -0.02 23.79
C LYS A 393 -2.58 -0.07 24.86
N GLU A 394 -2.56 -1.12 25.67
CA GLU A 394 -1.59 -1.33 26.75
C GLU A 394 -0.18 -1.61 26.20
N GLU A 395 -0.07 -2.38 25.12
CA GLU A 395 1.22 -2.62 24.44
C GLU A 395 1.78 -1.34 23.84
N ILE A 396 0.93 -0.56 23.17
CA ILE A 396 1.30 0.74 22.59
C ILE A 396 1.72 1.71 23.72
N SER A 397 0.99 1.74 24.83
CA SER A 397 1.29 2.58 25.99
C SER A 397 2.67 2.27 26.56
N ARG A 398 3.01 0.99 26.76
CA ARG A 398 4.33 0.57 27.29
C ARG A 398 5.48 1.03 26.38
N ARG A 399 5.33 0.90 25.06
CA ARG A 399 6.31 1.40 24.09
C ARG A 399 6.45 2.91 24.15
N ALA A 400 5.33 3.63 24.19
CA ALA A 400 5.31 5.10 24.28
C ALA A 400 5.95 5.62 25.57
N GLU A 401 5.71 4.98 26.71
CA GLU A 401 6.38 5.28 28.00
C GLU A 401 7.89 5.08 27.88
N THR A 402 8.35 4.02 27.23
CA THR A 402 9.78 3.74 27.03
C THR A 402 10.44 4.85 26.21
N ILE A 403 9.82 5.26 25.09
CA ILE A 403 10.32 6.37 24.26
C ILE A 403 10.35 7.67 25.07
N LYS A 404 9.24 8.00 25.76
CA LYS A 404 9.15 9.20 26.59
C LYS A 404 10.25 9.27 27.63
N ASN A 405 10.49 8.15 28.36
CA ASN A 405 11.51 8.09 29.42
C ASN A 405 12.93 8.23 28.84
N ARG A 406 13.18 7.69 27.66
CA ARG A 406 14.47 7.81 26.98
C ARG A 406 14.71 9.20 26.40
N ALA A 407 13.66 9.85 25.90
CA ALA A 407 13.77 11.14 25.21
C ALA A 407 13.49 12.37 26.13
N GLN A 408 13.62 12.23 27.46
CA GLN A 408 13.38 13.32 28.40
C GLN A 408 14.25 14.54 28.12
N SER A 409 13.63 15.72 28.07
CA SER A 409 14.30 17.02 27.91
C SER A 409 13.53 18.10 28.65
N PRO A 410 14.22 19.10 29.24
CA PRO A 410 13.56 20.26 29.87
C PRO A 410 12.71 21.10 28.90
N ARG A 411 13.07 21.11 27.60
CA ARG A 411 12.42 21.94 26.56
C ARG A 411 11.21 21.25 25.94
N MET A 412 11.04 19.94 26.16
CA MET A 412 10.03 19.15 25.48
C MET A 412 9.13 18.48 26.50
N LYS A 413 7.83 18.78 26.42
CA LYS A 413 6.80 18.15 27.28
C LYS A 413 6.15 17.02 26.51
N MET A 414 6.22 15.80 27.05
CA MET A 414 5.66 14.59 26.46
C MET A 414 4.63 13.98 27.41
N ASN A 415 3.42 13.81 26.92
CA ASN A 415 2.32 13.21 27.65
C ASN A 415 1.67 12.08 26.85
N LEU A 416 1.19 11.06 27.53
CA LEU A 416 0.39 10.01 26.90
C LEU A 416 -1.09 10.39 27.00
N THR A 417 -1.76 10.41 25.83
CA THR A 417 -3.19 10.71 25.72
C THR A 417 -3.93 9.57 25.02
N ASP A 418 -5.21 9.41 25.34
CA ASP A 418 -6.07 8.46 24.64
C ASP A 418 -6.34 8.96 23.21
N GLY A 419 -6.48 8.03 22.28
CA GLY A 419 -6.78 8.36 20.90
C GLY A 419 -7.28 7.17 20.09
N GLY A 420 -7.40 7.37 18.79
CA GLY A 420 -7.81 6.37 17.83
C GLY A 420 -6.84 6.23 16.69
N SER A 421 -6.51 5.00 16.33
CA SER A 421 -5.82 4.66 15.07
C SER A 421 -6.86 4.28 14.02
N LEU A 422 -6.54 4.54 12.75
CA LEU A 422 -7.42 4.28 11.61
C LEU A 422 -6.86 3.16 10.73
N LEU A 423 -7.74 2.40 10.11
CA LEU A 423 -7.30 1.45 9.08
C LEU A 423 -6.80 2.20 7.83
N GLY A 424 -7.55 3.17 7.35
CA GLY A 424 -7.19 3.98 6.18
C GLY A 424 -7.24 3.20 4.86
N GLY A 425 -6.70 3.80 3.81
CA GLY A 425 -6.49 3.14 2.51
C GLY A 425 -7.75 2.68 1.78
N GLY A 426 -8.93 3.12 2.20
CA GLY A 426 -10.20 2.64 1.65
C GLY A 426 -10.52 1.22 2.15
N ALA A 427 -10.45 1.02 3.47
CA ALA A 427 -10.90 -0.18 4.17
C ALA A 427 -11.53 0.27 5.50
N ALA A 428 -12.73 -0.23 5.81
CA ALA A 428 -13.49 0.00 7.03
C ALA A 428 -13.45 1.48 7.53
N PRO A 429 -14.03 2.43 6.79
CA PRO A 429 -13.82 3.88 7.01
C PRO A 429 -14.29 4.38 8.38
N SER A 430 -15.25 3.72 9.00
CA SER A 430 -15.78 4.04 10.34
C SER A 430 -15.08 3.33 11.49
N SER A 431 -14.13 2.42 11.20
CA SER A 431 -13.46 1.64 12.26
C SER A 431 -12.31 2.41 12.88
N VAL A 432 -12.38 2.62 14.18
CA VAL A 432 -11.35 3.27 14.99
C VAL A 432 -10.83 2.28 16.02
N LEU A 433 -9.53 2.01 15.99
CA LEU A 433 -8.87 1.14 16.96
C LEU A 433 -8.37 1.95 18.16
N PRO A 434 -8.73 1.60 19.39
CA PRO A 434 -8.25 2.31 20.57
C PRO A 434 -6.72 2.30 20.64
N THR A 435 -6.11 3.48 20.86
CA THR A 435 -4.66 3.62 20.92
C THR A 435 -4.21 4.54 22.06
N ARG A 436 -2.91 4.64 22.25
CA ARG A 436 -2.25 5.58 23.14
C ARG A 436 -1.28 6.43 22.34
N LEU A 437 -1.52 7.73 22.35
CA LEU A 437 -0.73 8.70 21.59
C LEU A 437 0.36 9.31 22.47
N LEU A 438 1.57 9.46 21.95
CA LEU A 438 2.61 10.30 22.53
C LEU A 438 2.40 11.72 22.00
N ALA A 439 1.83 12.58 22.86
CA ALA A 439 1.58 14.00 22.57
C ALA A 439 2.77 14.84 23.01
N ILE A 440 3.32 15.62 22.09
CA ILE A 440 4.57 16.36 22.26
C ILE A 440 4.34 17.84 22.00
N THR A 441 4.82 18.69 22.94
CA THR A 441 4.96 20.13 22.79
C THR A 441 6.39 20.55 23.09
N CYS A 442 6.86 21.63 22.45
CA CYS A 442 8.18 22.21 22.70
C CYS A 442 8.01 23.70 23.05
N ASP A 443 8.71 24.16 24.09
CA ASP A 443 8.56 25.53 24.56
C ASP A 443 9.15 26.58 23.57
N GLU A 444 10.11 26.18 22.72
CA GLU A 444 10.84 27.08 21.81
C GLU A 444 10.41 26.95 20.34
N MET A 445 9.48 26.05 19.99
CA MET A 445 9.02 25.85 18.63
C MET A 445 7.56 25.42 18.55
N SER A 446 6.89 25.80 17.47
CA SER A 446 5.52 25.37 17.17
C SER A 446 5.45 23.87 16.84
N ALA A 447 4.25 23.30 16.90
CA ALA A 447 4.02 21.92 16.51
C ALA A 447 4.37 21.66 15.01
N ASP A 448 4.14 22.63 14.14
CA ASP A 448 4.49 22.55 12.72
C ASP A 448 6.00 22.51 12.50
N GLU A 449 6.75 23.36 13.23
CA GLU A 449 8.22 23.37 13.19
C GLU A 449 8.80 22.06 13.74
N LEU A 450 8.27 21.55 14.86
CA LEU A 450 8.68 20.26 15.41
C LEU A 450 8.39 19.13 14.42
N SER A 451 7.19 19.11 13.83
CA SER A 451 6.81 18.14 12.79
C SER A 451 7.73 18.24 11.57
N ALA A 452 8.12 19.46 11.16
CA ALA A 452 9.07 19.67 10.06
C ALA A 452 10.45 19.09 10.40
N LYS A 453 10.97 19.32 11.61
CA LYS A 453 12.24 18.74 12.06
C LYS A 453 12.20 17.20 12.09
N LEU A 454 11.11 16.61 12.56
CA LEU A 454 10.93 15.16 12.53
C LEU A 454 10.95 14.58 11.11
N ARG A 455 10.35 15.29 10.14
CA ARG A 455 10.41 14.89 8.72
C ARG A 455 11.80 15.05 8.08
N HIS A 456 12.67 15.87 8.66
CA HIS A 456 14.07 16.03 8.20
C HIS A 456 15.06 15.10 8.90
N PHE A 457 14.58 14.29 9.82
CA PHE A 457 15.40 13.24 10.45
C PHE A 457 15.67 12.10 9.45
N ASP A 458 16.64 11.26 9.73
CA ASP A 458 16.97 10.09 8.90
C ASP A 458 16.88 8.81 9.74
N PRO A 459 15.88 7.95 9.47
CA PRO A 459 14.79 8.10 8.51
C PRO A 459 13.72 9.13 8.95
N PRO A 460 13.01 9.78 8.00
CA PRO A 460 11.95 10.74 8.29
C PRO A 460 10.85 10.14 9.17
N ILE A 461 10.38 10.92 10.16
CA ILE A 461 9.28 10.54 11.05
C ILE A 461 8.06 11.38 10.72
N VAL A 462 6.95 10.72 10.40
CA VAL A 462 5.67 11.37 10.07
C VAL A 462 4.64 11.09 11.17
N GLY A 463 4.26 12.14 11.89
CA GLY A 463 3.19 12.13 12.87
C GLY A 463 2.01 13.01 12.46
N ARG A 464 1.02 13.16 13.34
CA ARG A 464 -0.11 14.09 13.19
C ARG A 464 0.17 15.38 13.95
N VAL A 465 -0.39 16.49 13.48
CA VAL A 465 -0.41 17.77 14.23
C VAL A 465 -1.87 18.08 14.53
N GLU A 466 -2.21 18.11 15.80
CA GLU A 466 -3.56 18.39 16.27
C GLU A 466 -3.49 19.27 17.52
N GLU A 467 -4.33 20.32 17.60
CA GLU A 467 -4.44 21.21 18.75
C GLU A 467 -3.08 21.77 19.23
N GLY A 468 -2.19 22.14 18.29
CA GLY A 468 -0.87 22.69 18.62
C GLY A 468 0.14 21.69 19.21
N ARG A 469 -0.11 20.40 19.06
CA ARG A 469 0.75 19.29 19.51
C ARG A 469 1.13 18.38 18.36
N VAL A 470 2.32 17.81 18.41
CA VAL A 470 2.68 16.65 17.57
C VAL A 470 2.23 15.39 18.27
N LEU A 471 1.49 14.55 17.57
CA LEU A 471 0.98 13.27 18.06
C LEU A 471 1.67 12.14 17.31
N LEU A 472 2.32 11.25 18.06
CA LEU A 472 2.91 10.03 17.52
C LEU A 472 2.11 8.83 18.01
N ASP A 473 1.64 8.00 17.08
CA ASP A 473 0.92 6.77 17.33
C ASP A 473 1.80 5.58 16.99
N LEU A 474 2.20 4.83 18.01
CA LEU A 474 3.14 3.71 17.83
C LEU A 474 2.49 2.42 17.30
N ARG A 475 1.17 2.42 17.07
CA ARG A 475 0.50 1.31 16.37
C ARG A 475 1.12 1.04 15.00
N THR A 476 1.44 2.11 14.27
CA THR A 476 1.98 2.04 12.91
C THR A 476 3.50 2.10 12.83
N VAL A 477 4.17 2.21 13.97
CA VAL A 477 5.63 2.19 14.09
C VAL A 477 6.09 0.74 14.32
N LEU A 478 7.04 0.28 13.52
CA LEU A 478 7.65 -1.03 13.73
C LEU A 478 8.49 -1.02 15.02
N PRO A 479 8.49 -2.09 15.83
CA PRO A 479 9.16 -2.11 17.13
C PRO A 479 10.65 -1.72 17.09
N GLU A 480 11.36 -2.11 16.04
CA GLU A 480 12.77 -1.77 15.81
C GLU A 480 13.01 -0.27 15.55
N GLN A 481 11.96 0.49 15.23
CA GLN A 481 12.02 1.93 14.99
C GLN A 481 11.83 2.78 16.26
N ASP A 482 11.45 2.19 17.40
CA ASP A 482 11.21 2.90 18.65
C ASP A 482 12.45 3.67 19.12
N SER A 483 13.63 3.07 18.98
CA SER A 483 14.89 3.71 19.33
C SER A 483 15.20 4.94 18.45
N LEU A 484 14.87 4.87 17.16
CA LEU A 484 15.09 5.96 16.22
C LEU A 484 14.21 7.18 16.56
N ILE A 485 12.95 6.93 16.98
CA ILE A 485 12.06 8.01 17.45
C ILE A 485 12.63 8.66 18.72
N ALA A 486 13.09 7.87 19.69
CA ALA A 486 13.67 8.41 20.91
C ALA A 486 14.92 9.26 20.62
N ASP A 487 15.81 8.77 19.75
CA ASP A 487 17.03 9.47 19.35
C ASP A 487 16.73 10.78 18.58
N ALA A 488 15.71 10.76 17.71
CA ALA A 488 15.26 11.96 17.01
C ALA A 488 14.76 13.03 17.99
N LEU A 489 13.92 12.64 18.94
CA LEU A 489 13.39 13.56 19.95
C LEU A 489 14.48 14.13 20.84
N GLN A 490 15.49 13.35 21.23
CA GLN A 490 16.64 13.82 21.99
C GLN A 490 17.49 14.86 21.23
N ARG A 491 17.69 14.68 19.92
CA ARG A 491 18.51 15.59 19.09
C ARG A 491 17.78 16.89 18.76
N ILE A 492 16.45 16.89 18.74
CA ILE A 492 15.63 18.07 18.46
C ILE A 492 15.46 18.92 19.73
N ALA A 493 15.47 18.29 20.86
CA ALA A 493 15.34 18.92 22.20
C ALA A 493 16.64 19.60 22.65
#